data_a6e3319764f360868b2f3b3ce8e731e0
#
_entry.id   a6e3319764f360868b2f3b3ce8e731e0
#
_cell.length_a   1.000
_cell.length_b   1.000
_cell.length_c   1.000
_cell.angle_alpha   90.00
_cell.angle_beta   90.00
_cell.angle_gamma   90.00
#
_symmetry.space_group_name_H-M   'P 1'
#
loop_
_entity.id
_entity.type
_entity.pdbx_description
1 polymer ?
#
loop_
_entity_poly.entity_id
_entity_poly.type
_entity_poly.pdbx_seq_one_letter_code
_entity_poly.pdbx_strand_id
1 'polypeptide(L)'
;MAVLTQEGWELLNSLPPYDPADAFSLNERLRREGHPPERVAAALTQSRLRAEAKAKFGDFAERMLFTHAGLQQSTRLPVAARHAQRFRAAGLDRVVDLGSGLGGDAMAAASLGLAVTAVEADEVTAAAATMNLHPFPEVAVLHETAEEFAARYELLTEGAPAGWGLWLDPARRDPEGAQSATGGSARLWDPESFSPPLSFVTALARTGAPLGVKLGPGIPHELIPTDCEAEWVSLDGDLLEVVLWFNGLARDGVRRAGSVLRSGTGSQDRRQLAELRSATDFGAGLEADPTGIAGLTGILHEPDPAIIRSGLVAELAEQLGGHMLDEHIAYFCTDDVDPPQSSGLSRGYRIREVLPFSTKTLRRWVSEHAVTSVEIKKRGVDVIPEQLRAQILSKKQAKEHSRGGKNHATIIITRLGEDRLFAVVDPL
;
A
#
# COMPACT_ATOMS: atom_id res chain seq x y z
N MET A 1 15.11 -10.11 23.39
CA MET A 1 15.93 -10.61 22.23
C MET A 1 17.40 -10.70 22.61
N ALA A 2 18.11 -11.81 22.25
CA ALA A 2 19.55 -11.97 22.53
C ALA A 2 20.46 -10.93 21.83
N VAL A 3 19.95 -10.22 20.81
CA VAL A 3 20.67 -9.11 20.13
C VAL A 3 20.61 -7.77 20.89
N LEU A 4 19.79 -7.66 21.94
CA LEU A 4 19.73 -6.44 22.77
C LEU A 4 20.82 -6.37 23.82
N THR A 5 21.64 -7.44 23.96
CA THR A 5 22.87 -7.40 24.77
C THR A 5 23.99 -6.75 23.96
N GLN A 6 25.01 -6.18 24.65
CA GLN A 6 26.14 -5.56 23.98
C GLN A 6 26.84 -6.54 23.02
N GLU A 7 27.12 -7.78 23.47
CA GLU A 7 27.79 -8.77 22.63
C GLU A 7 26.90 -9.25 21.46
N GLY A 8 25.58 -9.29 21.65
CA GLY A 8 24.64 -9.63 20.57
C GLY A 8 24.58 -8.55 19.51
N TRP A 9 24.61 -7.28 19.93
CA TRP A 9 24.65 -6.12 19.03
C TRP A 9 25.97 -6.03 18.26
N GLU A 10 27.10 -6.23 18.94
CA GLU A 10 28.43 -6.27 18.33
C GLU A 10 28.53 -7.41 17.30
N LEU A 11 28.06 -8.61 17.64
CA LEU A 11 28.00 -9.73 16.70
C LEU A 11 27.17 -9.40 15.47
N LEU A 12 25.94 -8.88 15.64
CA LEU A 12 25.07 -8.51 14.53
C LEU A 12 25.74 -7.52 13.58
N ASN A 13 26.39 -6.49 14.13
CA ASN A 13 27.03 -5.46 13.33
C ASN A 13 28.38 -5.88 12.72
N SER A 14 28.95 -7.00 13.15
CA SER A 14 30.15 -7.59 12.54
C SER A 14 29.83 -8.54 11.37
N LEU A 15 28.56 -8.89 11.17
CA LEU A 15 28.17 -9.80 10.10
C LEU A 15 28.34 -9.17 8.72
N PRO A 16 28.72 -9.96 7.70
CA PRO A 16 28.69 -9.52 6.32
C PRO A 16 27.22 -9.27 5.87
N PRO A 17 27.00 -8.59 4.74
CA PRO A 17 25.68 -8.49 4.12
C PRO A 17 25.05 -9.88 4.01
N TYR A 18 23.74 -9.96 4.25
CA TYR A 18 23.03 -11.25 4.24
C TYR A 18 23.02 -11.85 2.84
N ASP A 19 23.50 -13.11 2.74
CA ASP A 19 23.35 -13.96 1.57
C ASP A 19 22.72 -15.31 2.02
N PRO A 20 21.59 -15.71 1.43
CA PRO A 20 20.98 -17.02 1.74
C PRO A 20 21.92 -18.21 1.49
N ALA A 21 22.82 -18.12 0.50
CA ALA A 21 23.77 -19.17 0.17
C ALA A 21 24.81 -19.38 1.28
N ASP A 22 25.19 -18.32 1.99
CA ASP A 22 26.21 -18.35 3.03
C ASP A 22 25.65 -18.56 4.44
N ALA A 23 24.34 -18.50 4.64
CA ALA A 23 23.72 -18.51 5.96
C ALA A 23 24.09 -19.73 6.81
N PHE A 24 24.17 -20.89 6.19
CA PHE A 24 24.54 -22.15 6.90
C PHE A 24 26.02 -22.15 7.31
N SER A 25 26.92 -21.83 6.39
CA SER A 25 28.37 -21.85 6.62
C SER A 25 28.75 -20.76 7.67
N LEU A 26 28.09 -19.63 7.62
CA LEU A 26 28.26 -18.53 8.60
C LEU A 26 27.81 -18.96 10.00
N ASN A 27 26.67 -19.65 10.12
CA ASN A 27 26.20 -20.20 11.39
C ASN A 27 27.23 -21.17 12.01
N GLU A 28 27.75 -22.13 11.22
CA GLU A 28 28.75 -23.08 11.71
C GLU A 28 30.05 -22.38 12.12
N ARG A 29 30.50 -21.40 11.34
CA ARG A 29 31.70 -20.62 11.66
C ARG A 29 31.57 -19.89 13.00
N LEU A 30 30.50 -19.15 13.20
CA LEU A 30 30.28 -18.37 14.43
C LEU A 30 30.19 -19.27 15.68
N ARG A 31 29.57 -20.44 15.55
CA ARG A 31 29.53 -21.42 16.64
C ARG A 31 30.90 -21.99 16.97
N ARG A 32 31.77 -22.23 15.96
CA ARG A 32 33.16 -22.67 16.16
C ARG A 32 34.02 -21.57 16.78
N GLU A 33 33.71 -20.31 16.55
CA GLU A 33 34.34 -19.14 17.18
C GLU A 33 33.91 -18.99 18.65
N GLY A 34 32.98 -19.82 19.16
CA GLY A 34 32.57 -19.86 20.56
C GLY A 34 31.34 -19.00 20.89
N HIS A 35 30.67 -18.43 19.93
CA HIS A 35 29.44 -17.69 20.19
C HIS A 35 28.29 -18.62 20.61
N PRO A 36 27.50 -18.26 21.65
CA PRO A 36 26.33 -19.04 22.08
C PRO A 36 25.33 -19.24 20.94
N PRO A 37 24.77 -20.48 20.78
CA PRO A 37 23.86 -20.80 19.66
C PRO A 37 22.67 -19.87 19.51
N GLU A 38 22.06 -19.46 20.62
CA GLU A 38 20.91 -18.53 20.65
C GLU A 38 21.31 -17.12 20.20
N ARG A 39 22.51 -16.65 20.53
CA ARG A 39 23.03 -15.35 20.05
C ARG A 39 23.31 -15.38 18.55
N VAL A 40 23.91 -16.47 18.06
CA VAL A 40 24.14 -16.68 16.63
C VAL A 40 22.82 -16.70 15.86
N ALA A 41 21.84 -17.49 16.34
CA ALA A 41 20.52 -17.57 15.70
C ALA A 41 19.83 -16.20 15.67
N ALA A 42 19.87 -15.46 16.76
CA ALA A 42 19.28 -14.13 16.84
C ALA A 42 19.97 -13.11 15.90
N ALA A 43 21.30 -13.10 15.83
CA ALA A 43 22.05 -12.21 14.94
C ALA A 43 21.79 -12.53 13.45
N LEU A 44 21.79 -13.80 13.06
CA LEU A 44 21.50 -14.22 11.69
C LEU A 44 20.05 -13.91 11.30
N THR A 45 19.10 -14.08 12.22
CA THR A 45 17.70 -13.72 12.00
C THR A 45 17.58 -12.21 11.73
N GLN A 46 18.24 -11.39 12.54
CA GLN A 46 18.23 -9.92 12.34
C GLN A 46 18.92 -9.53 11.03
N SER A 47 20.05 -10.16 10.68
CA SER A 47 20.73 -9.90 9.41
C SER A 47 19.79 -10.16 8.21
N ARG A 48 19.05 -11.27 8.23
CA ARG A 48 18.03 -11.57 7.22
C ARG A 48 16.89 -10.55 7.19
N LEU A 49 16.32 -10.22 8.36
CA LEU A 49 15.22 -9.23 8.46
C LEU A 49 15.66 -7.85 8.00
N ARG A 50 16.89 -7.42 8.30
CA ARG A 50 17.48 -6.16 7.79
C ARG A 50 17.55 -6.15 6.25
N ALA A 51 17.94 -7.26 5.64
CA ALA A 51 17.98 -7.38 4.18
C ALA A 51 16.58 -7.28 3.55
N GLU A 52 15.60 -7.97 4.13
CA GLU A 52 14.19 -7.91 3.71
C GLU A 52 13.61 -6.49 3.91
N ALA A 53 13.99 -5.81 4.99
CA ALA A 53 13.50 -4.50 5.37
C ALA A 53 13.96 -3.37 4.43
N LYS A 54 15.02 -3.57 3.64
CA LYS A 54 15.53 -2.54 2.69
C LYS A 54 14.46 -2.04 1.73
N ALA A 55 13.53 -2.90 1.32
CA ALA A 55 12.41 -2.51 0.45
C ALA A 55 11.45 -1.51 1.10
N LYS A 56 11.35 -1.48 2.44
CA LYS A 56 10.46 -0.57 3.19
C LYS A 56 11.20 0.64 3.78
N PHE A 57 12.42 0.43 4.28
CA PHE A 57 13.16 1.38 5.09
C PHE A 57 14.44 1.92 4.41
N GLY A 58 14.78 1.42 3.21
CA GLY A 58 16.02 1.81 2.56
C GLY A 58 17.25 1.55 3.44
N ASP A 59 18.18 2.49 3.47
CA ASP A 59 19.43 2.37 4.23
C ASP A 59 19.24 2.39 5.76
N PHE A 60 18.11 2.90 6.25
CA PHE A 60 17.78 2.83 7.69
C PHE A 60 17.70 1.40 8.19
N ALA A 61 17.26 0.45 7.34
CA ALA A 61 17.12 -0.96 7.69
C ALA A 61 18.41 -1.58 8.27
N GLU A 62 19.58 -1.09 7.86
CA GLU A 62 20.88 -1.62 8.30
C GLU A 62 21.16 -1.42 9.80
N ARG A 63 20.50 -0.44 10.42
CA ARG A 63 20.67 -0.08 11.82
C ARG A 63 19.47 -0.37 12.69
N MET A 64 18.37 -0.86 12.09
CA MET A 64 17.14 -1.17 12.80
C MET A 64 17.12 -2.61 13.31
N LEU A 65 16.24 -2.86 14.28
CA LEU A 65 15.83 -4.18 14.75
C LEU A 65 14.41 -4.47 14.36
N PHE A 66 14.14 -5.73 14.03
CA PHE A 66 12.85 -6.17 13.52
C PHE A 66 12.34 -7.40 14.25
N THR A 67 11.03 -7.44 14.48
CA THR A 67 10.29 -8.69 14.62
C THR A 67 9.74 -9.09 13.24
N HIS A 68 9.49 -10.38 13.01
CA HIS A 68 8.96 -10.82 11.72
C HIS A 68 7.58 -10.20 11.44
N ALA A 69 6.69 -10.26 12.42
CA ALA A 69 5.35 -9.66 12.33
C ALA A 69 5.43 -8.14 12.15
N GLY A 70 6.26 -7.45 12.96
CA GLY A 70 6.44 -6.01 12.88
C GLY A 70 6.97 -5.55 11.52
N LEU A 71 7.92 -6.28 10.91
CA LEU A 71 8.38 -5.95 9.56
C LEU A 71 7.28 -6.10 8.50
N GLN A 72 6.47 -7.14 8.59
CA GLN A 72 5.37 -7.33 7.64
C GLN A 72 4.34 -6.20 7.71
N GLN A 73 4.01 -5.74 8.93
CA GLN A 73 2.99 -4.72 9.19
C GLN A 73 3.50 -3.28 9.03
N SER A 74 4.82 -3.06 9.11
CA SER A 74 5.41 -1.72 9.03
C SER A 74 5.06 -0.98 7.75
N THR A 75 4.73 0.29 7.89
CA THR A 75 4.55 1.24 6.80
C THR A 75 5.86 1.46 6.04
N ARG A 76 5.79 1.59 4.70
CA ARG A 76 6.96 1.98 3.89
C ARG A 76 7.32 3.43 4.18
N LEU A 77 8.59 3.76 4.41
CA LEU A 77 9.04 5.12 4.79
C LEU A 77 8.50 6.26 3.91
N PRO A 78 8.37 6.12 2.57
CA PRO A 78 7.78 7.18 1.76
C PRO A 78 6.34 7.52 2.12
N VAL A 79 5.58 6.51 2.54
CA VAL A 79 4.18 6.66 2.96
C VAL A 79 4.13 7.23 4.37
N ALA A 80 4.94 6.71 5.30
CA ALA A 80 5.09 7.25 6.65
C ALA A 80 5.49 8.75 6.65
N ALA A 81 6.39 9.14 5.74
CA ALA A 81 6.76 10.56 5.56
C ALA A 81 5.58 11.43 5.14
N ARG A 82 4.64 10.89 4.35
CA ARG A 82 3.41 11.60 3.97
C ARG A 82 2.48 11.78 5.17
N HIS A 83 2.33 10.75 6.02
CA HIS A 83 1.58 10.88 7.29
C HIS A 83 2.18 12.00 8.14
N ALA A 84 3.47 11.97 8.37
CA ALA A 84 4.18 12.98 9.15
C ALA A 84 4.03 14.40 8.58
N GLN A 85 4.06 14.55 7.25
CA GLN A 85 3.80 15.84 6.59
C GLN A 85 2.41 16.39 6.89
N ARG A 86 1.38 15.53 7.02
CA ARG A 86 0.01 15.95 7.36
C ARG A 86 -0.04 16.60 8.74
N PHE A 87 0.60 15.99 9.75
CA PHE A 87 0.70 16.55 11.10
C PHE A 87 1.46 17.87 11.10
N ARG A 88 2.60 17.93 10.42
CA ARG A 88 3.38 19.17 10.32
C ARG A 88 2.63 20.29 9.61
N ALA A 89 1.91 19.99 8.53
CA ALA A 89 1.11 20.96 7.78
C ALA A 89 -0.06 21.52 8.60
N ALA A 90 -0.58 20.72 9.53
CA ALA A 90 -1.60 21.16 10.50
C ALA A 90 -1.04 22.01 11.64
N GLY A 91 0.28 22.30 11.66
CA GLY A 91 0.92 23.12 12.70
C GLY A 91 1.03 22.45 14.06
N LEU A 92 1.01 21.13 14.09
CA LEU A 92 1.16 20.38 15.34
C LEU A 92 2.63 20.27 15.75
N ASP A 93 2.88 20.23 17.04
CA ASP A 93 4.23 20.16 17.61
C ASP A 93 4.63 18.73 17.98
N ARG A 94 3.62 17.87 18.24
CA ARG A 94 3.82 16.50 18.73
C ARG A 94 2.88 15.51 18.04
N VAL A 95 3.42 14.33 17.76
CA VAL A 95 2.65 13.15 17.36
C VAL A 95 2.68 12.12 18.49
N VAL A 96 1.53 11.64 18.89
CA VAL A 96 1.38 10.46 19.75
C VAL A 96 0.99 9.28 18.85
N ASP A 97 1.91 8.33 18.70
CA ASP A 97 1.77 7.14 17.86
C ASP A 97 1.28 5.97 18.74
N LEU A 98 -0.02 5.73 18.73
CA LEU A 98 -0.73 4.74 19.53
C LEU A 98 -0.77 3.39 18.79
N GLY A 99 0.20 2.54 19.05
CA GLY A 99 0.45 1.29 18.35
C GLY A 99 1.61 1.44 17.37
N SER A 100 2.73 1.99 17.88
CA SER A 100 3.87 2.41 17.04
C SER A 100 4.61 1.27 16.34
N GLY A 101 4.38 0.03 16.75
CA GLY A 101 5.08 -1.12 16.22
C GLY A 101 6.60 -0.95 16.32
N LEU A 102 7.31 -1.11 15.20
CA LEU A 102 8.77 -0.92 15.14
C LEU A 102 9.22 0.54 15.04
N GLY A 103 8.28 1.49 15.09
CA GLY A 103 8.56 2.93 15.08
C GLY A 103 8.73 3.54 13.69
N GLY A 104 8.18 2.96 12.63
CA GLY A 104 8.35 3.49 11.26
C GLY A 104 7.70 4.86 11.06
N ASP A 105 6.46 5.05 11.46
CA ASP A 105 5.74 6.32 11.40
C ASP A 105 6.31 7.33 12.41
N ALA A 106 6.66 6.88 13.63
CA ALA A 106 7.36 7.67 14.63
C ALA A 106 8.69 8.24 14.13
N MET A 107 9.50 7.41 13.44
CA MET A 107 10.76 7.83 12.81
C MET A 107 10.53 8.90 11.74
N ALA A 108 9.52 8.72 10.91
CA ALA A 108 9.19 9.69 9.87
C ALA A 108 8.75 11.04 10.47
N ALA A 109 7.93 11.03 11.52
CA ALA A 109 7.49 12.23 12.22
C ALA A 109 8.68 12.97 12.89
N ALA A 110 9.54 12.23 13.60
CA ALA A 110 10.76 12.80 14.22
C ALA A 110 11.71 13.38 13.17
N SER A 111 11.88 12.72 12.01
CA SER A 111 12.70 13.22 10.91
C SER A 111 12.21 14.56 10.33
N LEU A 112 10.94 14.90 10.53
CA LEU A 112 10.38 16.20 10.17
C LEU A 112 10.42 17.22 11.32
N GLY A 113 11.06 16.91 12.43
CA GLY A 113 11.21 17.79 13.59
C GLY A 113 10.00 17.86 14.51
N LEU A 114 9.10 16.86 14.46
CA LEU A 114 8.01 16.71 15.42
C LEU A 114 8.50 15.97 16.64
N ALA A 115 8.09 16.38 17.84
CA ALA A 115 8.25 15.55 19.03
C ALA A 115 7.34 14.33 18.91
N VAL A 116 7.82 13.15 19.35
CA VAL A 116 7.03 11.92 19.22
C VAL A 116 6.93 11.19 20.56
N THR A 117 5.73 10.70 20.87
CA THR A 117 5.52 9.71 21.91
C THR A 117 5.01 8.44 21.23
N ALA A 118 5.87 7.42 21.14
CA ALA A 118 5.57 6.13 20.55
C ALA A 118 5.08 5.17 21.65
N VAL A 119 3.89 4.66 21.51
CA VAL A 119 3.22 3.75 22.48
C VAL A 119 3.09 2.38 21.86
N GLU A 120 3.61 1.34 22.52
CA GLU A 120 3.60 -0.03 22.00
C GLU A 120 3.31 -1.02 23.14
N ALA A 121 2.32 -1.89 22.91
CA ALA A 121 1.85 -2.83 23.93
C ALA A 121 2.72 -4.10 24.05
N ASP A 122 3.35 -4.53 22.96
CA ASP A 122 4.23 -5.71 22.98
C ASP A 122 5.63 -5.35 23.45
N GLU A 123 6.07 -5.97 24.55
CA GLU A 123 7.36 -5.69 25.19
C GLU A 123 8.56 -5.84 24.22
N VAL A 124 8.55 -6.86 23.39
CA VAL A 124 9.66 -7.16 22.47
C VAL A 124 9.71 -6.13 21.33
N THR A 125 8.55 -5.75 20.85
CA THR A 125 8.40 -4.73 19.81
C THR A 125 8.74 -3.33 20.34
N ALA A 126 8.30 -2.99 21.54
CA ALA A 126 8.65 -1.73 22.24
C ALA A 126 10.16 -1.61 22.48
N ALA A 127 10.83 -2.71 22.88
CA ALA A 127 12.28 -2.73 23.03
C ALA A 127 13.00 -2.55 21.68
N ALA A 128 12.50 -3.16 20.59
CA ALA A 128 13.03 -2.94 19.26
C ALA A 128 12.81 -1.50 18.80
N ALA A 129 11.60 -0.93 19.00
CA ALA A 129 11.29 0.46 18.70
C ALA A 129 12.21 1.44 19.46
N THR A 130 12.49 1.19 20.73
CA THR A 130 13.43 1.99 21.53
C THR A 130 14.82 2.06 20.89
N MET A 131 15.32 0.93 20.39
CA MET A 131 16.61 0.91 19.67
C MET A 131 16.54 1.61 18.32
N ASN A 132 15.45 1.42 17.58
CA ASN A 132 15.25 2.01 16.26
C ASN A 132 15.12 3.54 16.33
N LEU A 133 14.50 4.04 17.38
CA LEU A 133 14.22 5.46 17.58
C LEU A 133 15.28 6.18 18.42
N HIS A 134 16.27 5.45 18.96
CA HIS A 134 17.38 6.03 19.74
C HIS A 134 18.11 7.19 19.03
N PRO A 135 18.28 7.20 17.69
CA PRO A 135 18.90 8.34 17.00
C PRO A 135 18.09 9.66 17.06
N PHE A 136 16.85 9.63 17.54
CA PHE A 136 15.94 10.77 17.60
C PHE A 136 15.69 11.18 19.07
N PRO A 137 16.41 12.18 19.60
CA PRO A 137 16.32 12.54 21.03
C PRO A 137 14.95 13.09 21.44
N GLU A 138 14.11 13.55 20.49
CA GLU A 138 12.76 14.05 20.73
C GLU A 138 11.71 12.93 20.85
N VAL A 139 12.12 11.67 20.67
CA VAL A 139 11.21 10.53 20.72
C VAL A 139 11.26 9.86 22.08
N ALA A 140 10.09 9.67 22.70
CA ALA A 140 9.91 8.80 23.85
C ALA A 140 9.15 7.54 23.43
N VAL A 141 9.65 6.36 23.83
CA VAL A 141 8.97 5.08 23.63
C VAL A 141 8.41 4.61 24.97
N LEU A 142 7.12 4.25 25.00
CA LEU A 142 6.41 3.80 26.17
C LEU A 142 5.86 2.39 25.92
N HIS A 143 6.11 1.49 26.86
CA HIS A 143 5.56 0.13 26.85
C HIS A 143 4.24 0.13 27.62
N GLU A 144 3.15 0.35 26.93
CA GLU A 144 1.76 0.36 27.45
C GLU A 144 0.78 0.24 26.30
N THR A 145 -0.49 0.00 26.57
CA THR A 145 -1.54 -0.03 25.55
C THR A 145 -1.99 1.39 25.17
N ALA A 146 -2.60 1.53 24.00
CA ALA A 146 -3.22 2.79 23.56
C ALA A 146 -4.32 3.26 24.53
N GLU A 147 -5.09 2.32 25.08
CA GLU A 147 -6.16 2.56 26.03
C GLU A 147 -5.63 3.05 27.38
N GLU A 148 -4.54 2.46 27.89
CA GLU A 148 -3.88 2.90 29.14
C GLU A 148 -3.30 4.31 28.97
N PHE A 149 -2.64 4.58 27.85
CA PHE A 149 -2.15 5.92 27.53
C PHE A 149 -3.29 6.93 27.46
N ALA A 150 -4.38 6.60 26.73
CA ALA A 150 -5.52 7.49 26.61
C ALA A 150 -6.22 7.76 27.94
N ALA A 151 -6.30 6.76 28.82
CA ALA A 151 -6.84 6.93 30.18
C ALA A 151 -5.96 7.83 31.05
N ARG A 152 -4.63 7.65 30.99
CA ARG A 152 -3.66 8.44 31.77
C ARG A 152 -3.66 9.93 31.39
N TYR A 153 -3.88 10.24 30.12
CA TYR A 153 -3.95 11.61 29.62
C TYR A 153 -5.39 12.12 29.42
N GLU A 154 -6.38 11.37 29.90
CA GLU A 154 -7.80 11.74 29.83
C GLU A 154 -8.29 12.07 28.40
N LEU A 155 -7.66 11.43 27.39
CA LEU A 155 -7.89 11.76 25.98
C LEU A 155 -9.33 11.55 25.52
N LEU A 156 -10.07 10.63 26.15
CA LEU A 156 -11.48 10.34 25.83
C LEU A 156 -12.47 11.34 26.44
N THR A 157 -12.03 12.14 27.43
CA THR A 157 -12.85 13.10 28.16
C THR A 157 -12.46 14.54 27.88
N GLU A 158 -11.16 14.84 27.95
CA GLU A 158 -10.61 16.19 27.79
C GLU A 158 -10.07 16.45 26.37
N GLY A 159 -9.93 15.38 25.57
CA GLY A 159 -9.31 15.44 24.24
C GLY A 159 -7.78 15.51 24.28
N ALA A 160 -7.17 15.70 23.13
CA ALA A 160 -5.73 15.84 23.04
C ALA A 160 -5.25 17.24 23.49
N PRO A 161 -4.15 17.34 24.26
CA PRO A 161 -3.55 18.63 24.57
C PRO A 161 -3.25 19.47 23.33
N ALA A 162 -3.24 20.79 23.49
CA ALA A 162 -2.95 21.70 22.39
C ALA A 162 -1.60 21.38 21.75
N GLY A 163 -1.55 21.40 20.41
CA GLY A 163 -0.35 21.04 19.62
C GLY A 163 -0.10 19.54 19.47
N TRP A 164 -0.92 18.67 20.07
CA TRP A 164 -0.81 17.22 19.90
C TRP A 164 -1.69 16.71 18.76
N GLY A 165 -1.14 15.80 17.97
CA GLY A 165 -1.90 14.97 17.03
C GLY A 165 -1.76 13.50 17.38
N LEU A 166 -2.82 12.74 17.16
CA LEU A 166 -2.88 11.32 17.45
C LEU A 166 -2.77 10.53 16.14
N TRP A 167 -1.93 9.50 16.17
CA TRP A 167 -1.79 8.52 15.08
C TRP A 167 -2.11 7.13 15.59
N LEU A 168 -2.90 6.37 14.85
CA LEU A 168 -3.22 4.97 15.16
C LEU A 168 -3.00 4.08 13.93
N ASP A 169 -2.39 2.93 14.16
CA ASP A 169 -2.30 1.80 13.22
C ASP A 169 -2.84 0.54 13.89
N PRO A 170 -4.18 0.41 14.04
CA PRO A 170 -4.78 -0.69 14.79
C PRO A 170 -4.43 -2.04 14.14
N ALA A 171 -3.78 -2.91 14.90
CA ALA A 171 -3.51 -4.28 14.48
C ALA A 171 -4.79 -5.13 14.50
N ARG A 172 -4.93 -6.08 13.57
CA ARG A 172 -6.00 -7.09 13.69
C ARG A 172 -5.68 -8.01 14.84
N ARG A 173 -6.67 -8.25 15.70
CA ARG A 173 -6.61 -9.36 16.65
C ARG A 173 -6.84 -10.64 15.88
N ASP A 174 -5.77 -11.36 15.51
CA ASP A 174 -5.94 -12.74 15.07
C ASP A 174 -6.35 -13.57 16.28
N PRO A 175 -7.56 -14.18 16.29
CA PRO A 175 -7.82 -15.24 17.26
C PRO A 175 -6.82 -16.34 16.96
N GLU A 176 -6.06 -16.77 17.99
CA GLU A 176 -4.98 -17.74 17.93
C GLU A 176 -5.23 -18.85 16.91
N GLY A 177 -4.44 -18.87 15.84
CA GLY A 177 -4.30 -20.04 14.99
C GLY A 177 -5.37 -20.32 13.92
N ALA A 178 -6.30 -19.41 13.63
CA ALA A 178 -7.26 -19.61 12.54
C ALA A 178 -6.63 -19.34 11.17
N GLN A 179 -5.91 -20.31 10.64
CA GLN A 179 -5.75 -20.47 9.19
C GLN A 179 -7.14 -20.72 8.59
N SER A 180 -7.86 -19.68 8.21
CA SER A 180 -9.12 -19.86 7.49
C SER A 180 -8.85 -20.17 6.03
N ALA A 181 -8.75 -21.46 5.75
CA ALA A 181 -8.84 -22.03 4.42
C ALA A 181 -10.31 -22.11 3.98
N THR A 182 -11.01 -20.97 3.83
CA THR A 182 -12.27 -20.96 3.05
C THR A 182 -12.62 -19.53 2.67
N GLY A 183 -12.68 -19.28 1.37
CA GLY A 183 -13.00 -18.00 0.77
C GLY A 183 -14.37 -17.44 1.17
N GLY A 184 -14.36 -16.24 1.70
CA GLY A 184 -15.53 -15.43 1.98
C GLY A 184 -15.11 -14.04 2.42
N SER A 185 -15.08 -13.10 1.48
CA SER A 185 -14.61 -11.72 1.67
C SER A 185 -15.39 -10.92 2.74
N ALA A 186 -16.61 -11.30 3.10
CA ALA A 186 -17.49 -10.53 3.98
C ALA A 186 -17.25 -10.74 5.49
N ARG A 187 -16.53 -11.80 5.91
CA ARG A 187 -16.21 -12.05 7.34
C ARG A 187 -14.94 -11.36 7.84
N LEU A 188 -14.23 -10.66 6.96
CA LEU A 188 -12.89 -10.11 7.25
C LEU A 188 -12.90 -8.70 7.83
N TRP A 189 -14.05 -8.02 7.90
CA TRP A 189 -14.16 -6.65 8.37
C TRP A 189 -15.16 -6.53 9.53
N ASP A 190 -14.75 -7.00 10.71
CA ASP A 190 -15.39 -6.60 11.97
C ASP A 190 -14.55 -5.44 12.53
N PRO A 191 -15.07 -4.20 12.57
CA PRO A 191 -14.37 -3.03 13.10
C PRO A 191 -13.95 -3.18 14.55
N GLU A 192 -14.64 -4.02 15.31
CA GLU A 192 -14.35 -4.27 16.73
C GLU A 192 -13.29 -5.37 16.94
N SER A 193 -12.87 -6.05 15.87
CA SER A 193 -11.78 -7.04 15.93
C SER A 193 -10.38 -6.42 15.90
N PHE A 194 -10.27 -5.10 15.76
CA PHE A 194 -8.99 -4.40 15.82
C PHE A 194 -8.54 -4.11 17.25
N SER A 195 -7.26 -3.85 17.42
CA SER A 195 -6.67 -3.41 18.70
C SER A 195 -5.84 -2.14 18.46
N PRO A 196 -6.30 -0.96 18.94
CA PRO A 196 -7.62 -0.72 19.54
C PRO A 196 -8.78 -0.83 18.53
N PRO A 197 -10.03 -1.07 19.00
CA PRO A 197 -11.20 -1.20 18.13
C PRO A 197 -11.60 0.13 17.48
N LEU A 198 -12.38 0.07 16.38
CA LEU A 198 -12.81 1.29 15.67
C LEU A 198 -13.74 2.17 16.54
N SER A 199 -14.47 1.57 17.49
CA SER A 199 -15.24 2.33 18.48
C SER A 199 -14.37 3.23 19.35
N PHE A 200 -13.17 2.79 19.74
CA PHE A 200 -12.20 3.60 20.47
C PHE A 200 -11.69 4.77 19.60
N VAL A 201 -11.38 4.50 18.35
CA VAL A 201 -10.96 5.52 17.37
C VAL A 201 -12.02 6.62 17.22
N THR A 202 -13.28 6.23 17.02
CA THR A 202 -14.38 7.19 16.86
C THR A 202 -14.67 7.94 18.17
N ALA A 203 -14.45 7.33 19.32
CA ALA A 203 -14.54 8.03 20.59
C ALA A 203 -13.47 9.11 20.73
N LEU A 204 -12.22 8.84 20.37
CA LEU A 204 -11.16 9.85 20.31
C LEU A 204 -11.48 10.97 19.32
N ALA A 205 -11.96 10.63 18.12
CA ALA A 205 -12.33 11.63 17.13
C ALA A 205 -13.40 12.62 17.62
N ARG A 206 -14.40 12.11 18.37
CA ARG A 206 -15.48 12.93 18.94
C ARG A 206 -15.03 13.96 19.98
N THR A 207 -13.84 13.81 20.54
CA THR A 207 -13.27 14.81 21.45
C THR A 207 -12.72 16.04 20.75
N GLY A 208 -12.69 16.03 19.42
CA GLY A 208 -12.10 17.10 18.62
C GLY A 208 -10.58 16.95 18.41
N ALA A 209 -9.96 15.88 18.92
CA ALA A 209 -8.53 15.64 18.75
C ALA A 209 -8.14 15.51 17.28
N PRO A 210 -7.05 16.17 16.83
CA PRO A 210 -6.46 15.93 15.52
C PRO A 210 -5.99 14.48 15.43
N LEU A 211 -6.64 13.65 14.59
CA LEU A 211 -6.47 12.21 14.60
C LEU A 211 -6.31 11.65 13.17
N GLY A 212 -5.30 10.82 12.96
CA GLY A 212 -5.12 10.00 11.77
C GLY A 212 -5.15 8.52 12.13
N VAL A 213 -5.85 7.71 11.33
CA VAL A 213 -5.96 6.27 11.56
C VAL A 213 -5.69 5.51 10.27
N LYS A 214 -4.67 4.67 10.27
CA LYS A 214 -4.35 3.78 9.15
C LYS A 214 -5.17 2.50 9.24
N LEU A 215 -5.79 2.13 8.14
CA LEU A 215 -6.55 0.88 8.03
C LEU A 215 -6.19 0.15 6.74
N GLY A 216 -6.54 -1.13 6.66
CA GLY A 216 -6.39 -1.89 5.44
C GLY A 216 -7.25 -1.30 4.31
N PRO A 217 -6.74 -1.20 3.07
CA PRO A 217 -7.40 -0.46 1.98
C PRO A 217 -8.69 -1.12 1.48
N GLY A 218 -8.99 -2.33 1.93
CA GLY A 218 -10.20 -3.07 1.59
C GLY A 218 -11.40 -2.78 2.50
N ILE A 219 -11.33 -1.81 3.40
CA ILE A 219 -12.47 -1.47 4.27
C ILE A 219 -13.73 -1.19 3.44
N PRO A 220 -14.89 -1.79 3.78
CA PRO A 220 -16.17 -1.45 3.18
C PRO A 220 -16.48 0.04 3.39
N HIS A 221 -16.97 0.71 2.36
CA HIS A 221 -17.22 2.16 2.41
C HIS A 221 -18.28 2.52 3.47
N GLU A 222 -19.24 1.64 3.69
CA GLU A 222 -20.31 1.79 4.70
C GLU A 222 -19.80 1.77 6.16
N LEU A 223 -18.56 1.30 6.39
CA LEU A 223 -17.92 1.30 7.71
C LEU A 223 -17.06 2.55 7.95
N ILE A 224 -16.92 3.42 6.95
CA ILE A 224 -16.14 4.65 7.08
C ILE A 224 -17.01 5.73 7.73
N PRO A 225 -16.59 6.31 8.87
CA PRO A 225 -17.32 7.40 9.51
C PRO A 225 -17.55 8.57 8.56
N THR A 226 -18.70 9.24 8.70
CA THR A 226 -19.10 10.35 7.80
C THR A 226 -18.37 11.67 8.09
N ASP A 227 -17.79 11.79 9.27
CA ASP A 227 -17.11 12.98 9.81
C ASP A 227 -15.58 12.95 9.63
N CYS A 228 -15.08 12.21 8.63
CA CYS A 228 -13.66 12.12 8.32
C CYS A 228 -13.39 12.29 6.83
N GLU A 229 -12.16 12.65 6.50
CA GLU A 229 -11.58 12.46 5.17
C GLU A 229 -11.04 11.03 5.07
N ALA A 230 -11.37 10.28 4.01
CA ALA A 230 -10.81 8.97 3.72
C ALA A 230 -9.85 9.06 2.53
N GLU A 231 -8.56 8.77 2.77
CA GLU A 231 -7.49 8.87 1.78
C GLU A 231 -6.89 7.48 1.49
N TRP A 232 -7.10 6.93 0.28
CA TRP A 232 -6.42 5.73 -0.20
C TRP A 232 -5.06 6.07 -0.77
N VAL A 233 -4.05 5.28 -0.41
CA VAL A 233 -2.66 5.51 -0.81
C VAL A 233 -2.13 4.29 -1.57
N SER A 234 -1.59 4.53 -2.75
CA SER A 234 -0.81 3.55 -3.51
C SER A 234 0.65 4.00 -3.68
N LEU A 235 1.54 3.04 -3.82
CA LEU A 235 2.94 3.25 -4.15
C LEU A 235 3.34 2.29 -5.27
N ASP A 236 3.81 2.85 -6.40
CA ASP A 236 4.24 2.10 -7.59
C ASP A 236 3.17 1.12 -8.15
N GLY A 237 1.89 1.43 -7.92
CA GLY A 237 0.75 0.62 -8.34
C GLY A 237 0.26 -0.41 -7.32
N ASP A 238 0.96 -0.55 -6.19
CA ASP A 238 0.49 -1.33 -5.04
C ASP A 238 -0.42 -0.47 -4.17
N LEU A 239 -1.67 -0.88 -3.98
CA LEU A 239 -2.57 -0.26 -3.02
C LEU A 239 -2.17 -0.70 -1.60
N LEU A 240 -1.79 0.25 -0.75
CA LEU A 240 -1.18 -0.05 0.54
C LEU A 240 -2.16 0.08 1.71
N GLU A 241 -2.92 1.17 1.75
CA GLU A 241 -3.72 1.55 2.92
C GLU A 241 -4.84 2.51 2.57
N VAL A 242 -5.73 2.72 3.52
CA VAL A 242 -6.57 3.90 3.64
C VAL A 242 -6.27 4.58 4.97
N VAL A 243 -6.18 5.89 4.97
CA VAL A 243 -6.05 6.69 6.18
C VAL A 243 -7.34 7.49 6.38
N LEU A 244 -7.91 7.37 7.57
CA LEU A 244 -9.02 8.21 8.01
C LEU A 244 -8.46 9.39 8.79
N TRP A 245 -8.69 10.60 8.29
CA TRP A 245 -8.25 11.84 8.90
C TRP A 245 -9.43 12.56 9.53
N PHE A 246 -9.29 12.94 10.80
CA PHE A 246 -10.34 13.58 11.58
C PHE A 246 -9.92 14.96 12.07
N ASN A 247 -10.90 15.82 12.28
CA ASN A 247 -10.77 17.14 12.90
C ASN A 247 -9.67 17.98 12.23
N GLY A 248 -8.73 18.56 12.97
CA GLY A 248 -7.66 19.41 12.43
C GLY A 248 -6.70 18.74 11.44
N LEU A 249 -6.79 17.42 11.23
CA LEU A 249 -6.04 16.68 10.20
C LEU A 249 -6.85 16.42 8.93
N ALA A 250 -8.18 16.47 8.98
CA ALA A 250 -9.00 16.40 7.79
C ALA A 250 -8.89 17.73 7.00
N ARG A 251 -8.83 17.64 5.68
CA ARG A 251 -8.80 18.82 4.81
C ARG A 251 -10.19 19.36 4.59
N ASP A 252 -10.32 20.69 4.64
CA ASP A 252 -11.61 21.35 4.40
C ASP A 252 -12.17 20.98 3.02
N GLY A 253 -13.42 20.53 3.00
CA GLY A 253 -14.12 20.19 1.76
C GLY A 253 -13.60 18.91 1.08
N VAL A 254 -12.82 18.07 1.77
CA VAL A 254 -12.38 16.79 1.25
C VAL A 254 -13.02 15.64 2.04
N ARG A 255 -13.82 14.83 1.37
CA ARG A 255 -14.43 13.62 1.93
C ARG A 255 -13.67 12.35 1.51
N ARG A 256 -13.22 12.32 0.26
CA ARG A 256 -12.52 11.20 -0.35
C ARG A 256 -11.27 11.68 -1.08
N ALA A 257 -10.19 10.91 -1.00
CA ALA A 257 -8.97 11.18 -1.75
C ALA A 257 -8.32 9.89 -2.23
N GLY A 258 -7.73 9.93 -3.41
CA GLY A 258 -6.84 8.90 -3.94
C GLY A 258 -5.46 9.49 -4.20
N SER A 259 -4.44 9.01 -3.50
CA SER A 259 -3.07 9.48 -3.55
C SER A 259 -2.17 8.41 -4.15
N VAL A 260 -1.52 8.75 -5.26
CA VAL A 260 -0.65 7.85 -6.02
C VAL A 260 0.80 8.33 -5.89
N LEU A 261 1.62 7.54 -5.21
CA LEU A 261 3.04 7.78 -5.10
C LEU A 261 3.79 6.92 -6.12
N ARG A 262 4.79 7.51 -6.79
CA ARG A 262 5.68 6.78 -7.69
C ARG A 262 7.12 7.04 -7.28
N SER A 263 7.91 5.97 -7.24
CA SER A 263 9.36 6.06 -7.06
C SER A 263 9.98 6.76 -8.26
N GLY A 264 10.95 7.66 -8.01
CA GLY A 264 11.68 8.31 -9.08
C GLY A 264 12.53 7.31 -9.87
N THR A 265 12.64 7.50 -11.19
CA THR A 265 13.54 6.73 -12.06
C THR A 265 14.78 7.55 -12.35
N GLY A 266 15.98 7.04 -12.00
CA GLY A 266 17.27 7.64 -12.36
C GLY A 266 17.83 8.60 -11.28
N SER A 267 18.82 9.43 -11.68
CA SER A 267 19.59 10.31 -10.79
C SER A 267 18.81 11.47 -10.16
N GLN A 268 17.54 11.63 -10.47
CA GLN A 268 16.60 12.51 -9.79
C GLN A 268 15.60 11.66 -9.02
N ASP A 269 15.95 11.28 -7.81
CA ASP A 269 15.12 10.52 -6.86
C ASP A 269 13.97 11.39 -6.28
N ARG A 270 13.30 12.16 -7.14
CA ARG A 270 12.09 12.90 -6.77
C ARG A 270 10.89 11.99 -6.98
N ARG A 271 10.37 11.49 -5.86
CA ARG A 271 9.06 10.82 -5.85
C ARG A 271 7.99 11.77 -6.38
N GLN A 272 7.20 11.25 -7.29
CA GLN A 272 6.05 12.00 -7.82
C GLN A 272 4.83 11.63 -6.99
N LEU A 273 4.06 12.64 -6.61
CA LEU A 273 2.76 12.50 -5.99
C LEU A 273 1.72 13.04 -6.95
N ALA A 274 0.76 12.19 -7.31
CA ALA A 274 -0.48 12.60 -7.97
C ALA A 274 -1.65 12.34 -7.01
N GLU A 275 -2.63 13.23 -6.98
CA GLU A 275 -3.74 13.12 -6.06
C GLU A 275 -5.03 13.61 -6.72
N LEU A 276 -6.14 12.92 -6.44
CA LEU A 276 -7.50 13.34 -6.78
C LEU A 276 -8.33 13.38 -5.49
N ARG A 277 -9.17 14.40 -5.37
CA ARG A 277 -9.99 14.68 -4.18
C ARG A 277 -11.43 14.94 -4.57
N SER A 278 -12.36 14.60 -3.68
CA SER A 278 -13.77 14.94 -3.81
C SER A 278 -14.38 15.33 -2.47
N ALA A 279 -15.28 16.28 -2.51
CA ALA A 279 -16.12 16.67 -1.36
C ALA A 279 -17.36 15.77 -1.22
N THR A 280 -17.69 14.97 -2.23
CA THR A 280 -18.89 14.13 -2.23
C THR A 280 -18.69 12.86 -1.43
N ASP A 281 -19.74 12.35 -0.82
CA ASP A 281 -19.72 11.09 -0.09
C ASP A 281 -19.69 9.87 -1.03
N PHE A 282 -19.46 8.70 -0.48
CA PHE A 282 -19.48 7.43 -1.23
C PHE A 282 -20.86 7.18 -1.81
N GLY A 283 -20.91 6.78 -3.09
CA GLY A 283 -22.16 6.58 -3.82
C GLY A 283 -22.91 7.85 -4.21
N ALA A 284 -22.40 9.03 -3.79
CA ALA A 284 -22.89 10.31 -4.25
C ALA A 284 -21.78 10.95 -5.11
N GLY A 285 -21.96 11.06 -6.38
CA GLY A 285 -20.96 11.61 -7.29
C GLY A 285 -21.50 11.71 -8.70
N LEU A 286 -20.60 11.87 -9.66
CA LEU A 286 -20.96 11.88 -11.07
C LEU A 286 -21.58 10.54 -11.46
N GLU A 287 -22.87 10.55 -11.78
CA GLU A 287 -23.50 9.46 -12.51
C GLU A 287 -22.96 9.53 -13.94
N ALA A 288 -22.11 8.58 -14.26
CA ALA A 288 -21.61 8.46 -15.62
C ALA A 288 -22.54 7.53 -16.40
N ASP A 289 -23.20 8.05 -17.43
CA ASP A 289 -23.88 7.21 -18.40
C ASP A 289 -22.84 6.37 -19.15
N PRO A 290 -22.80 5.04 -18.95
CA PRO A 290 -21.78 4.22 -19.58
C PRO A 290 -22.06 4.09 -21.09
N THR A 291 -21.01 4.29 -21.89
CA THR A 291 -21.12 4.23 -23.36
C THR A 291 -21.04 2.80 -23.91
N GLY A 292 -20.73 1.83 -23.04
CA GLY A 292 -20.60 0.43 -23.44
C GLY A 292 -19.51 0.20 -24.49
N ILE A 293 -19.75 -0.79 -25.36
CA ILE A 293 -18.81 -1.18 -26.41
C ILE A 293 -18.54 -0.05 -27.40
N ALA A 294 -19.55 0.77 -27.70
CA ALA A 294 -19.42 1.87 -28.68
C ALA A 294 -18.39 2.92 -28.21
N GLY A 295 -18.22 3.08 -26.90
CA GLY A 295 -17.24 3.99 -26.32
C GLY A 295 -15.83 3.40 -26.17
N LEU A 296 -15.62 2.13 -26.50
CA LEU A 296 -14.29 1.49 -26.40
C LEU A 296 -13.40 1.89 -27.60
N THR A 297 -13.02 3.14 -27.63
CA THR A 297 -12.23 3.78 -28.70
C THR A 297 -11.19 4.72 -28.12
N GLY A 298 -10.25 5.17 -28.94
CA GLY A 298 -9.23 6.15 -28.55
C GLY A 298 -8.22 5.59 -27.56
N ILE A 299 -8.14 6.19 -26.39
CA ILE A 299 -7.21 5.80 -25.32
C ILE A 299 -8.01 5.20 -24.16
N LEU A 300 -7.77 3.94 -23.87
CA LEU A 300 -8.28 3.27 -22.68
C LEU A 300 -7.43 3.63 -21.47
N HIS A 301 -8.05 4.11 -20.41
CA HIS A 301 -7.41 4.40 -19.13
C HIS A 301 -7.68 3.32 -18.11
N GLU A 302 -6.61 2.84 -17.48
CA GLU A 302 -6.64 1.99 -16.29
C GLU A 302 -6.30 2.87 -15.06
N PRO A 303 -7.29 3.30 -14.27
CA PRO A 303 -7.04 4.08 -13.08
C PRO A 303 -6.19 3.33 -12.06
N ASP A 304 -5.40 4.10 -11.30
CA ASP A 304 -4.63 3.54 -10.20
C ASP A 304 -5.56 2.93 -9.14
N PRO A 305 -5.16 1.84 -8.45
CA PRO A 305 -5.98 1.22 -7.42
C PRO A 305 -6.45 2.18 -6.30
N ALA A 306 -5.67 3.22 -5.97
CA ALA A 306 -6.09 4.25 -5.01
C ALA A 306 -7.29 5.05 -5.51
N ILE A 307 -7.33 5.40 -6.80
CA ILE A 307 -8.44 6.10 -7.43
C ILE A 307 -9.68 5.21 -7.51
N ILE A 308 -9.48 3.92 -7.81
CA ILE A 308 -10.60 2.96 -7.86
C ILE A 308 -11.24 2.79 -6.49
N ARG A 309 -10.41 2.56 -5.46
CA ARG A 309 -10.93 2.31 -4.10
C ARG A 309 -11.50 3.55 -3.42
N SER A 310 -11.02 4.73 -3.74
CA SER A 310 -11.64 5.99 -3.29
C SER A 310 -12.96 6.32 -4.00
N GLY A 311 -13.35 5.53 -5.04
CA GLY A 311 -14.55 5.77 -5.82
C GLY A 311 -14.47 7.02 -6.70
N LEU A 312 -13.28 7.40 -7.15
CA LEU A 312 -13.02 8.65 -7.89
C LEU A 312 -12.79 8.43 -9.40
N VAL A 313 -13.23 7.28 -9.93
CA VAL A 313 -12.99 6.94 -11.36
C VAL A 313 -13.76 7.85 -12.29
N ALA A 314 -15.03 8.17 -11.97
CA ALA A 314 -15.86 9.05 -12.79
C ALA A 314 -15.34 10.49 -12.78
N GLU A 315 -14.91 10.98 -11.61
CA GLU A 315 -14.29 12.31 -11.46
C GLU A 315 -12.97 12.39 -12.25
N LEU A 316 -12.17 11.31 -12.28
CA LEU A 316 -10.97 11.26 -13.10
C LEU A 316 -11.30 11.27 -14.59
N ALA A 317 -12.32 10.51 -15.00
CA ALA A 317 -12.77 10.47 -16.39
C ALA A 317 -13.24 11.87 -16.84
N GLU A 318 -14.07 12.55 -16.05
CA GLU A 318 -14.51 13.93 -16.33
C GLU A 318 -13.32 14.90 -16.43
N GLN A 319 -12.39 14.85 -15.47
CA GLN A 319 -11.20 15.71 -15.47
C GLN A 319 -10.35 15.56 -16.73
N LEU A 320 -10.31 14.35 -17.30
CA LEU A 320 -9.56 14.04 -18.51
C LEU A 320 -10.40 14.18 -19.81
N GLY A 321 -11.66 14.62 -19.70
CA GLY A 321 -12.57 14.72 -20.85
C GLY A 321 -12.96 13.34 -21.43
N GLY A 322 -12.97 12.34 -20.59
CA GLY A 322 -13.28 10.95 -20.96
C GLY A 322 -14.71 10.55 -20.62
N HIS A 323 -15.06 9.33 -20.96
CA HIS A 323 -16.36 8.71 -20.69
C HIS A 323 -16.20 7.30 -20.13
N MET A 324 -17.07 6.95 -19.19
CA MET A 324 -17.11 5.62 -18.58
C MET A 324 -17.61 4.58 -19.58
N LEU A 325 -17.13 3.35 -19.45
CA LEU A 325 -17.50 2.23 -20.33
C LEU A 325 -18.59 1.35 -19.71
N ASP A 326 -18.59 1.18 -18.39
CA ASP A 326 -19.48 0.28 -17.66
C ASP A 326 -19.58 0.76 -16.21
N GLU A 327 -20.71 0.55 -15.54
CA GLU A 327 -20.94 0.97 -14.14
C GLU A 327 -20.05 0.21 -13.15
N HIS A 328 -19.66 -1.03 -13.47
CA HIS A 328 -18.94 -1.92 -12.58
C HIS A 328 -17.48 -2.15 -13.00
N ILE A 329 -17.08 -1.64 -14.15
CA ILE A 329 -15.74 -1.79 -14.69
C ILE A 329 -15.01 -0.45 -14.64
N ALA A 330 -14.02 -0.35 -13.77
CA ALA A 330 -13.25 0.86 -13.56
C ALA A 330 -12.26 1.13 -14.73
N TYR A 331 -12.81 1.22 -15.94
CA TYR A 331 -12.15 1.68 -17.15
C TYR A 331 -12.96 2.84 -17.76
N PHE A 332 -12.26 3.80 -18.33
CA PHE A 332 -12.85 4.86 -19.13
C PHE A 332 -11.99 5.12 -20.38
N CYS A 333 -12.57 5.75 -21.38
CA CYS A 333 -11.85 6.14 -22.60
C CYS A 333 -11.85 7.65 -22.78
N THR A 334 -10.79 8.13 -23.44
CA THR A 334 -10.68 9.50 -23.97
C THR A 334 -10.43 9.42 -25.47
N ASP A 335 -10.69 10.53 -26.19
CA ASP A 335 -10.35 10.66 -27.60
C ASP A 335 -8.81 10.61 -27.78
N ASP A 336 -8.36 10.12 -28.95
CA ASP A 336 -6.93 9.98 -29.29
C ASP A 336 -6.29 11.30 -29.78
N VAL A 337 -6.89 12.44 -29.48
CA VAL A 337 -6.40 13.76 -29.88
C VAL A 337 -5.63 14.36 -28.73
N ASP A 338 -4.29 14.27 -28.77
CA ASP A 338 -3.37 14.70 -27.71
C ASP A 338 -3.72 14.06 -26.34
N PRO A 339 -3.19 12.88 -26.04
CA PRO A 339 -3.48 12.28 -24.73
C PRO A 339 -3.07 13.28 -23.65
N PRO A 340 -3.97 13.67 -22.76
CA PRO A 340 -3.59 14.50 -21.64
C PRO A 340 -2.45 13.79 -20.95
N GLN A 341 -1.33 14.50 -20.70
CA GLN A 341 -0.20 13.92 -19.98
C GLN A 341 -0.78 13.20 -18.76
N SER A 342 -0.62 11.88 -18.69
CA SER A 342 -1.21 11.10 -17.64
C SER A 342 -0.81 11.78 -16.33
N SER A 343 -1.79 12.23 -15.57
CA SER A 343 -1.58 12.91 -14.29
C SER A 343 -0.90 12.00 -13.25
N GLY A 344 -0.42 10.83 -13.67
CA GLY A 344 0.05 9.77 -12.79
C GLY A 344 -1.09 8.98 -12.12
N LEU A 345 -2.35 9.37 -12.32
CA LEU A 345 -3.54 8.76 -11.68
C LEU A 345 -4.12 7.57 -12.45
N SER A 346 -3.72 7.40 -13.70
CA SER A 346 -4.09 6.27 -14.56
C SER A 346 -2.95 5.88 -15.49
N ARG A 347 -3.03 4.68 -16.06
CA ARG A 347 -2.19 4.25 -17.19
C ARG A 347 -3.03 4.33 -18.46
N GLY A 348 -2.51 4.97 -19.50
CA GLY A 348 -3.13 5.07 -20.81
C GLY A 348 -2.71 3.94 -21.74
N TYR A 349 -3.64 3.49 -22.57
CA TYR A 349 -3.43 2.46 -23.58
C TYR A 349 -4.14 2.89 -24.87
N ARG A 350 -3.41 3.09 -25.98
CA ARG A 350 -4.03 3.38 -27.26
C ARG A 350 -4.66 2.12 -27.84
N ILE A 351 -5.95 2.14 -28.09
CA ILE A 351 -6.71 1.02 -28.66
C ILE A 351 -6.37 0.89 -30.14
N ARG A 352 -5.98 -0.30 -30.56
CA ARG A 352 -5.72 -0.67 -31.97
C ARG A 352 -6.87 -1.44 -32.58
N GLU A 353 -7.38 -2.39 -31.84
CA GLU A 353 -8.43 -3.30 -32.29
C GLU A 353 -9.21 -3.83 -31.10
N VAL A 354 -10.53 -4.02 -31.28
CA VAL A 354 -11.42 -4.61 -30.29
C VAL A 354 -12.14 -5.80 -30.93
N LEU A 355 -12.12 -6.93 -30.21
CA LEU A 355 -12.67 -8.19 -30.71
C LEU A 355 -13.44 -8.91 -29.60
N PRO A 356 -14.49 -9.69 -29.97
CA PRO A 356 -15.16 -10.57 -29.02
C PRO A 356 -14.18 -11.58 -28.41
N PHE A 357 -14.21 -11.73 -27.09
CA PHE A 357 -13.31 -12.62 -26.40
C PHE A 357 -13.76 -14.07 -26.45
N SER A 358 -12.93 -14.90 -27.03
CA SER A 358 -12.85 -16.33 -26.77
C SER A 358 -11.38 -16.75 -26.89
N THR A 359 -10.99 -17.81 -26.19
CA THR A 359 -9.62 -18.36 -26.33
C THR A 359 -9.28 -18.70 -27.78
N LYS A 360 -10.28 -19.18 -28.54
CA LYS A 360 -10.14 -19.50 -29.97
C LYS A 360 -9.88 -18.26 -30.82
N THR A 361 -10.66 -17.19 -30.62
CA THR A 361 -10.50 -15.92 -31.35
C THR A 361 -9.15 -15.29 -31.04
N LEU A 362 -8.79 -15.21 -29.77
CA LEU A 362 -7.52 -14.63 -29.35
C LEU A 362 -6.31 -15.45 -29.85
N ARG A 363 -6.38 -16.78 -29.80
CA ARG A 363 -5.33 -17.64 -30.36
C ARG A 363 -5.15 -17.47 -31.86
N ARG A 364 -6.25 -17.32 -32.62
CA ARG A 364 -6.22 -17.03 -34.04
C ARG A 364 -5.54 -15.70 -34.31
N TRP A 365 -5.94 -14.65 -33.59
CA TRP A 365 -5.36 -13.33 -33.72
C TRP A 365 -3.83 -13.34 -33.46
N VAL A 366 -3.39 -13.97 -32.34
CA VAL A 366 -1.97 -14.12 -31.98
C VAL A 366 -1.17 -14.85 -33.09
N SER A 367 -1.79 -15.85 -33.74
CA SER A 367 -1.17 -16.60 -34.83
C SER A 367 -1.07 -15.78 -36.12
N GLU A 368 -2.15 -15.09 -36.50
CA GLU A 368 -2.23 -14.27 -37.72
C GLU A 368 -1.24 -13.09 -37.69
N HIS A 369 -1.02 -12.53 -36.49
CA HIS A 369 -0.11 -11.42 -36.28
C HIS A 369 1.31 -11.85 -35.89
N ALA A 370 1.63 -13.15 -35.93
CA ALA A 370 2.94 -13.71 -35.60
C ALA A 370 3.49 -13.20 -34.23
N VAL A 371 2.61 -13.02 -33.24
CA VAL A 371 2.98 -12.52 -31.91
C VAL A 371 3.78 -13.57 -31.17
N THR A 372 4.92 -13.18 -30.58
CA THR A 372 5.84 -14.08 -29.87
C THR A 372 5.78 -13.93 -28.36
N SER A 373 5.24 -12.81 -27.86
CA SER A 373 5.07 -12.51 -26.45
C SER A 373 3.79 -11.72 -26.22
N VAL A 374 3.06 -12.03 -25.13
CA VAL A 374 1.80 -11.36 -24.81
C VAL A 374 1.80 -10.96 -23.35
N GLU A 375 1.55 -9.67 -23.09
CA GLU A 375 1.10 -9.18 -21.78
C GLU A 375 -0.43 -9.24 -21.76
N ILE A 376 -1.00 -9.86 -20.73
CA ILE A 376 -2.46 -9.98 -20.56
C ILE A 376 -2.87 -9.25 -19.30
N LYS A 377 -3.69 -8.22 -19.45
CA LYS A 377 -4.41 -7.53 -18.39
C LYS A 377 -5.87 -7.94 -18.41
N LYS A 378 -6.52 -7.93 -17.27
CA LYS A 378 -7.93 -8.32 -17.17
C LYS A 378 -8.69 -7.49 -16.15
N ARG A 379 -9.97 -7.26 -16.42
CA ARG A 379 -10.91 -6.69 -15.44
C ARG A 379 -12.34 -7.17 -15.71
N GLY A 380 -13.04 -7.60 -14.65
CA GLY A 380 -14.43 -8.06 -14.75
C GLY A 380 -14.61 -9.41 -15.45
N VAL A 381 -13.54 -10.17 -15.67
CA VAL A 381 -13.57 -11.50 -16.29
C VAL A 381 -12.82 -12.53 -15.47
N ASP A 382 -13.35 -13.75 -15.44
CA ASP A 382 -12.68 -14.88 -14.78
C ASP A 382 -11.74 -15.58 -15.78
N VAL A 383 -10.52 -15.05 -15.85
CA VAL A 383 -9.43 -15.56 -16.69
C VAL A 383 -8.14 -15.54 -15.87
N ILE A 384 -7.37 -16.61 -15.95
CA ILE A 384 -6.04 -16.69 -15.36
C ILE A 384 -5.00 -16.38 -16.46
N PRO A 385 -4.33 -15.21 -16.43
CA PRO A 385 -3.45 -14.75 -17.51
C PRO A 385 -2.35 -15.75 -17.89
N GLU A 386 -1.74 -16.41 -16.93
CA GLU A 386 -0.66 -17.39 -17.14
C GLU A 386 -1.17 -18.62 -17.90
N GLN A 387 -2.33 -19.13 -17.52
CA GLN A 387 -2.96 -20.28 -18.19
C GLN A 387 -3.41 -19.90 -19.60
N LEU A 388 -4.03 -18.74 -19.75
CA LEU A 388 -4.45 -18.26 -21.06
C LEU A 388 -3.24 -18.05 -21.99
N ARG A 389 -2.15 -17.45 -21.51
CA ARG A 389 -0.91 -17.27 -22.26
C ARG A 389 -0.36 -18.61 -22.79
N ALA A 390 -0.37 -19.64 -21.95
CA ALA A 390 0.05 -20.98 -22.35
C ALA A 390 -0.87 -21.64 -23.42
N GLN A 391 -2.16 -21.25 -23.46
CA GLN A 391 -3.12 -21.76 -24.43
C GLN A 391 -3.04 -21.06 -25.80
N ILE A 392 -2.70 -19.76 -25.83
CA ILE A 392 -2.73 -18.95 -27.04
C ILE A 392 -1.39 -18.89 -27.78
N LEU A 393 -0.25 -19.03 -27.06
CA LEU A 393 1.07 -19.07 -27.67
C LEU A 393 1.45 -20.50 -28.01
N SER A 394 1.82 -20.74 -29.28
CA SER A 394 2.37 -22.04 -29.69
C SER A 394 3.80 -22.25 -29.15
N LYS A 395 4.23 -23.51 -29.00
CA LYS A 395 5.59 -23.83 -28.60
C LYS A 395 6.65 -23.19 -29.52
N LYS A 396 6.33 -23.01 -30.81
CA LYS A 396 7.22 -22.36 -31.78
C LYS A 396 7.37 -20.87 -31.46
N GLN A 397 6.27 -20.15 -31.22
CA GLN A 397 6.27 -18.73 -30.89
C GLN A 397 6.98 -18.45 -29.55
N ALA A 398 6.74 -19.27 -28.53
CA ALA A 398 7.46 -19.19 -27.26
C ALA A 398 8.98 -19.41 -27.40
N LYS A 399 9.39 -20.32 -28.31
CA LYS A 399 10.81 -20.56 -28.62
C LYS A 399 11.42 -19.42 -29.44
N GLU A 400 10.66 -18.78 -30.32
CA GLU A 400 11.09 -17.58 -31.06
C GLU A 400 11.31 -16.42 -30.12
N HIS A 401 10.42 -16.22 -29.14
CA HIS A 401 10.60 -15.21 -28.09
C HIS A 401 11.90 -15.44 -27.30
N SER A 402 12.18 -16.65 -26.85
CA SER A 402 13.42 -17.00 -26.12
C SER A 402 14.70 -16.82 -26.96
N ARG A 403 14.58 -16.73 -28.28
CA ARG A 403 15.68 -16.45 -29.23
C ARG A 403 15.77 -14.97 -29.65
N GLY A 404 15.03 -14.07 -28.96
CA GLY A 404 15.06 -12.62 -29.23
C GLY A 404 14.00 -12.13 -30.20
N GLY A 405 12.96 -12.94 -30.50
CA GLY A 405 11.78 -12.47 -31.24
C GLY A 405 11.10 -11.30 -30.52
N LYS A 406 10.92 -10.18 -31.21
CA LYS A 406 10.48 -8.90 -30.60
C LYS A 406 9.00 -8.58 -30.82
N ASN A 407 8.19 -9.47 -31.40
CA ASN A 407 6.79 -9.18 -31.65
C ASN A 407 5.95 -9.39 -30.38
N HIS A 408 5.78 -8.31 -29.61
CA HIS A 408 5.05 -8.26 -28.36
C HIS A 408 3.69 -7.60 -28.58
N ALA A 409 2.66 -8.10 -27.90
CA ALA A 409 1.34 -7.49 -27.85
C ALA A 409 0.87 -7.34 -26.40
N THR A 410 0.27 -6.19 -26.09
CA THR A 410 -0.47 -5.98 -24.84
C THR A 410 -1.96 -6.13 -25.13
N ILE A 411 -2.63 -6.96 -24.35
CA ILE A 411 -4.04 -7.31 -24.53
C ILE A 411 -4.76 -7.06 -23.22
N ILE A 412 -5.86 -6.30 -23.30
CA ILE A 412 -6.76 -6.05 -22.19
C ILE A 412 -8.03 -6.84 -22.41
N ILE A 413 -8.36 -7.76 -21.51
CA ILE A 413 -9.59 -8.55 -21.55
C ILE A 413 -10.56 -7.97 -20.51
N THR A 414 -11.75 -7.61 -20.97
CA THR A 414 -12.78 -7.02 -20.12
C THR A 414 -14.18 -7.52 -20.45
N ARG A 415 -15.12 -7.16 -19.59
CA ARG A 415 -16.55 -7.33 -19.81
C ARG A 415 -17.20 -5.95 -19.81
N LEU A 416 -18.08 -5.68 -20.75
CA LEU A 416 -18.94 -4.50 -20.79
C LEU A 416 -20.39 -4.98 -20.93
N GLY A 417 -21.21 -4.76 -19.92
CA GLY A 417 -22.49 -5.46 -19.80
C GLY A 417 -22.30 -6.98 -19.78
N GLU A 418 -22.94 -7.68 -20.71
CA GLU A 418 -22.81 -9.14 -20.87
C GLU A 418 -21.70 -9.54 -21.85
N ASP A 419 -21.16 -8.60 -22.62
CA ASP A 419 -20.20 -8.88 -23.67
C ASP A 419 -18.78 -8.98 -23.15
N ARG A 420 -18.11 -10.09 -23.44
CA ARG A 420 -16.69 -10.30 -23.18
C ARG A 420 -15.86 -9.92 -24.39
N LEU A 421 -14.91 -9.02 -24.18
CA LEU A 421 -14.10 -8.43 -25.25
C LEU A 421 -12.61 -8.54 -24.90
N PHE A 422 -11.79 -8.49 -25.93
CA PHE A 422 -10.40 -8.13 -25.74
C PHE A 422 -10.02 -6.96 -26.66
N ALA A 423 -9.26 -6.05 -26.11
CA ALA A 423 -8.65 -4.96 -26.84
C ALA A 423 -7.15 -5.21 -27.02
N VAL A 424 -6.66 -5.05 -28.23
CA VAL A 424 -5.23 -4.97 -28.53
C VAL A 424 -4.81 -3.53 -28.39
N VAL A 425 -3.79 -3.27 -27.58
CA VAL A 425 -3.45 -1.90 -27.18
C VAL A 425 -1.95 -1.64 -27.18
N ASP A 426 -1.58 -0.39 -27.37
CA ASP A 426 -0.21 0.10 -27.17
C ASP A 426 -0.16 0.89 -25.85
N PRO A 427 0.71 0.51 -24.89
CA PRO A 427 0.97 1.32 -23.70
C PRO A 427 1.51 2.70 -24.06
N LEU A 428 1.06 3.75 -23.34
CA LEU A 428 1.48 5.15 -23.54
C LEU A 428 2.49 5.58 -22.48
#